data_1bea61a19d09d376584280ca32e4e4ad
#
_entry.id   1bea61a19d09d376584280ca32e4e4ad
#
_cell.length_a   1.000
_cell.length_b   1.000
_cell.length_c   1.000
_cell.angle_alpha   90.00
_cell.angle_beta   90.00
_cell.angle_gamma   90.00
#
_symmetry.space_group_name_H-M   'P 1'
#
loop_
_entity.id
_entity.type
_entity.pdbx_description
1 polymer ?
#
loop_
_entity_poly.entity_id
_entity_poly.type
_entity_poly.pdbx_seq_one_letter_code
_entity_poly.pdbx_strand_id
1 'polypeptide(L)'
;LSSGTLEAASVAANGRVTWVNVPADRPYRKRGTTAFQRGEGAWYADGIVYFATTADDRVWAYHVDTAFLEVIYDAAALGPNAPLRDPDNVTVAPSGDIYVAEDADDLQLVLLAERNGARVAAPFLQLFGHGGSEIAGPAFTPDGSTMFDAVQHPAEDSASLAAPTTRWPDFRADQAPRPAVVA
;
A
#
# COMPACT_ATOMS: atom_id res chain seq x y z
N LEU A 1 -2.47 11.64 -22.00
CA LEU A 1 -3.57 10.90 -22.65
C LEU A 1 -4.48 11.89 -23.31
N SER A 2 -4.66 11.80 -24.61
CA SER A 2 -5.51 12.70 -25.40
C SER A 2 -6.98 12.24 -25.47
N SER A 3 -7.27 10.99 -25.03
CA SER A 3 -8.62 10.42 -24.98
C SER A 3 -8.64 9.24 -23.99
N GLY A 4 -9.82 8.92 -23.50
CA GLY A 4 -10.05 7.80 -22.60
C GLY A 4 -11.46 7.85 -22.00
N THR A 5 -11.89 6.76 -21.40
CA THR A 5 -13.14 6.66 -20.65
C THR A 5 -12.79 6.52 -19.18
N LEU A 6 -13.41 7.35 -18.33
CA LEU A 6 -13.30 7.20 -16.88
C LEU A 6 -14.47 6.34 -16.40
N GLU A 7 -14.14 5.29 -15.67
CA GLU A 7 -15.12 4.36 -15.10
C GLU A 7 -14.85 4.17 -13.61
N ALA A 8 -15.90 3.89 -12.87
CA ALA A 8 -15.82 3.55 -11.45
C ALA A 8 -16.39 2.16 -11.20
N ALA A 9 -15.80 1.45 -10.26
CA ALA A 9 -16.22 0.11 -9.90
C ALA A 9 -17.55 0.12 -9.14
N SER A 10 -18.46 -0.77 -9.50
CA SER A 10 -19.63 -1.16 -8.73
C SER A 10 -19.47 -2.64 -8.37
N VAL A 11 -19.27 -2.93 -7.09
CA VAL A 11 -18.98 -4.26 -6.58
C VAL A 11 -20.26 -4.85 -5.97
N ALA A 12 -20.69 -5.99 -6.50
CA ALA A 12 -21.82 -6.73 -5.96
C ALA A 12 -21.40 -7.51 -4.69
N ALA A 13 -22.37 -7.92 -3.87
CA ALA A 13 -22.12 -8.66 -2.63
C ALA A 13 -21.36 -9.99 -2.83
N ASN A 14 -21.38 -10.55 -4.02
CA ASN A 14 -20.60 -11.75 -4.37
C ASN A 14 -19.23 -11.46 -4.97
N GLY A 15 -18.76 -10.22 -4.89
CA GLY A 15 -17.44 -9.81 -5.39
C GLY A 15 -17.39 -9.47 -6.89
N ARG A 16 -18.50 -9.67 -7.64
CA ARG A 16 -18.50 -9.34 -9.08
C ARG A 16 -18.46 -7.84 -9.29
N VAL A 17 -17.54 -7.39 -10.14
CA VAL A 17 -17.36 -5.98 -10.49
C VAL A 17 -18.04 -5.66 -11.81
N THR A 18 -18.70 -4.52 -11.85
CA THR A 18 -19.18 -3.86 -13.07
C THR A 18 -18.59 -2.46 -13.13
N TRP A 19 -17.99 -2.13 -14.27
CA TRP A 19 -17.43 -0.79 -14.51
C TRP A 19 -18.52 0.12 -15.03
N VAL A 20 -18.63 1.29 -14.45
CA VAL A 20 -19.70 2.27 -14.74
C VAL A 20 -19.08 3.58 -15.17
N ASN A 21 -19.44 4.05 -16.36
CA ASN A 21 -18.98 5.36 -16.85
C ASN A 21 -19.31 6.47 -15.88
N VAL A 22 -18.34 7.31 -15.58
CA VAL A 22 -18.50 8.48 -14.73
C VAL A 22 -18.22 9.77 -15.52
N PRO A 23 -18.94 10.86 -15.22
CA PRO A 23 -18.66 12.15 -15.85
C PRO A 23 -17.27 12.63 -15.46
N ALA A 24 -16.45 13.01 -16.43
CA ALA A 24 -15.09 13.49 -16.20
C ALA A 24 -15.03 14.76 -15.33
N ASP A 25 -16.10 15.58 -15.37
CA ASP A 25 -16.22 16.83 -14.61
C ASP A 25 -16.68 16.62 -13.16
N ARG A 26 -17.29 15.47 -12.83
CA ARG A 26 -17.84 15.18 -11.50
C ARG A 26 -17.76 13.68 -11.14
N PRO A 27 -16.58 13.05 -11.17
CA PRO A 27 -16.46 11.61 -10.96
C PRO A 27 -16.94 11.16 -9.57
N TYR A 28 -16.74 11.98 -8.54
CA TYR A 28 -17.12 11.70 -7.15
C TYR A 28 -18.65 11.71 -6.90
N ARG A 29 -19.46 12.11 -7.87
CA ARG A 29 -20.93 12.19 -7.72
C ARG A 29 -21.66 11.01 -8.37
N LYS A 30 -20.95 10.03 -8.91
CA LYS A 30 -21.59 8.88 -9.54
C LYS A 30 -22.25 8.01 -8.47
N ARG A 31 -23.57 7.82 -8.58
CA ARG A 31 -24.32 6.91 -7.72
C ARG A 31 -24.17 5.47 -8.19
N GLY A 32 -24.26 4.51 -7.25
CA GLY A 32 -24.24 3.08 -7.54
C GLY A 32 -22.81 2.54 -7.75
N THR A 33 -21.79 3.32 -7.42
CA THR A 33 -20.39 2.86 -7.37
C THR A 33 -20.01 2.52 -5.93
N THR A 34 -19.03 1.63 -5.80
CA THR A 34 -18.47 1.24 -4.51
C THR A 34 -17.49 2.31 -4.01
N ALA A 35 -17.64 2.69 -2.75
CA ALA A 35 -16.69 3.58 -2.09
C ALA A 35 -15.57 2.73 -1.46
N PHE A 36 -14.32 3.04 -1.81
CA PHE A 36 -13.12 2.51 -1.18
C PHE A 36 -12.56 3.57 -0.23
N GLN A 37 -12.18 3.16 0.97
CA GLN A 37 -11.84 4.07 2.06
C GLN A 37 -10.37 4.47 2.00
N ARG A 38 -10.05 5.66 1.47
CA ARG A 38 -8.68 6.11 1.20
C ARG A 38 -7.91 5.08 0.36
N GLY A 39 -8.24 5.00 -0.94
CA GLY A 39 -7.47 4.17 -1.87
C GLY A 39 -6.07 4.77 -2.09
N GLU A 40 -5.05 3.95 -1.93
CA GLU A 40 -3.64 4.34 -2.03
C GLU A 40 -2.93 3.52 -3.13
N GLY A 41 -1.80 2.89 -2.82
CA GLY A 41 -1.00 2.19 -3.81
C GLY A 41 -1.72 1.09 -4.57
N ALA A 42 -1.36 0.92 -5.83
CA ALA A 42 -1.88 -0.15 -6.69
C ALA A 42 -0.77 -0.76 -7.54
N TRP A 43 -0.84 -2.07 -7.75
CA TRP A 43 0.10 -2.83 -8.57
C TRP A 43 -0.60 -3.86 -9.44
N TYR A 44 -0.11 -4.05 -10.65
CA TYR A 44 -0.61 -5.08 -11.54
C TYR A 44 0.42 -6.20 -11.71
N ALA A 45 0.00 -7.45 -11.48
CA ALA A 45 0.78 -8.64 -11.75
C ALA A 45 -0.13 -9.80 -12.18
N ASP A 46 0.25 -10.53 -13.21
CA ASP A 46 -0.36 -11.80 -13.65
C ASP A 46 -1.90 -11.79 -13.76
N GLY A 47 -2.46 -10.72 -14.35
CA GLY A 47 -3.91 -10.61 -14.53
C GLY A 47 -4.67 -10.09 -13.33
N ILE A 48 -3.98 -9.71 -12.25
CA ILE A 48 -4.57 -9.20 -11.01
C ILE A 48 -4.10 -7.77 -10.74
N VAL A 49 -5.02 -6.88 -10.41
CA VAL A 49 -4.71 -5.55 -9.86
C VAL A 49 -4.86 -5.63 -8.34
N TYR A 50 -3.76 -5.46 -7.63
CA TYR A 50 -3.74 -5.32 -6.18
C TYR A 50 -3.83 -3.85 -5.81
N PHE A 51 -4.55 -3.51 -4.75
CA PHE A 51 -4.56 -2.14 -4.24
C PHE A 51 -4.87 -2.10 -2.74
N ALA A 52 -4.38 -1.04 -2.09
CA ALA A 52 -4.56 -0.80 -0.67
C ALA A 52 -5.70 0.20 -0.41
N THR A 53 -6.33 0.06 0.75
CA THR A 53 -7.23 1.08 1.32
C THR A 53 -6.85 1.29 2.78
N THR A 54 -6.28 2.47 3.06
CA THR A 54 -5.67 2.79 4.36
C THR A 54 -6.71 2.92 5.47
N ALA A 55 -7.83 3.60 5.23
CA ALA A 55 -8.77 3.92 6.31
C ALA A 55 -9.60 2.74 6.84
N ASP A 56 -9.53 1.58 6.19
CA ASP A 56 -10.16 0.34 6.65
C ASP A 56 -9.19 -0.84 6.73
N ASP A 57 -7.89 -0.57 6.65
CA ASP A 57 -6.77 -1.52 6.80
C ASP A 57 -6.92 -2.75 5.89
N ARG A 58 -7.21 -2.54 4.59
CA ARG A 58 -7.44 -3.64 3.65
C ARG A 58 -6.49 -3.62 2.46
N VAL A 59 -6.23 -4.83 1.97
CA VAL A 59 -5.62 -5.05 0.66
C VAL A 59 -6.58 -5.88 -0.19
N TRP A 60 -6.74 -5.46 -1.43
CA TRP A 60 -7.69 -6.01 -2.38
C TRP A 60 -7.00 -6.64 -3.57
N ALA A 61 -7.63 -7.64 -4.18
CA ALA A 61 -7.21 -8.23 -5.44
C ALA A 61 -8.38 -8.22 -6.44
N TYR A 62 -8.19 -7.51 -7.55
CA TYR A 62 -9.13 -7.49 -8.67
C TYR A 62 -8.62 -8.37 -9.78
N HIS A 63 -9.32 -9.46 -10.05
CA HIS A 63 -9.05 -10.40 -11.14
C HIS A 63 -9.65 -9.85 -12.44
N VAL A 64 -8.79 -9.44 -13.36
CA VAL A 64 -9.20 -8.74 -14.58
C VAL A 64 -10.07 -9.63 -15.49
N ASP A 65 -9.68 -10.88 -15.69
CA ASP A 65 -10.35 -11.81 -16.61
C ASP A 65 -11.76 -12.19 -16.16
N THR A 66 -11.98 -12.30 -14.84
CA THR A 66 -13.26 -12.72 -14.28
C THR A 66 -14.11 -11.57 -13.79
N ALA A 67 -13.56 -10.35 -13.80
CA ALA A 67 -14.15 -9.16 -13.20
C ALA A 67 -14.61 -9.40 -11.75
N PHE A 68 -13.72 -10.00 -10.95
CA PHE A 68 -13.99 -10.39 -9.57
C PHE A 68 -13.02 -9.65 -8.63
N LEU A 69 -13.58 -9.09 -7.56
CA LEU A 69 -12.82 -8.42 -6.50
C LEU A 69 -12.95 -9.21 -5.20
N GLU A 70 -11.82 -9.45 -4.55
CA GLU A 70 -11.76 -10.04 -3.21
C GLU A 70 -10.90 -9.21 -2.26
N VAL A 71 -11.18 -9.32 -0.97
CA VAL A 71 -10.31 -8.83 0.10
C VAL A 71 -9.28 -9.92 0.38
N ILE A 72 -8.01 -9.60 0.18
CA ILE A 72 -6.90 -10.53 0.44
C ILE A 72 -6.24 -10.31 1.79
N TYR A 73 -6.47 -9.15 2.40
CA TYR A 73 -6.08 -8.81 3.76
C TYR A 73 -7.14 -7.91 4.39
N ASP A 74 -7.50 -8.18 5.64
CA ASP A 74 -8.42 -7.36 6.44
C ASP A 74 -7.94 -7.40 7.90
N ALA A 75 -7.39 -6.30 8.38
CA ALA A 75 -6.87 -6.20 9.74
C ALA A 75 -7.99 -6.38 10.79
N ALA A 76 -9.21 -5.92 10.50
CA ALA A 76 -10.33 -6.07 11.43
C ALA A 76 -10.70 -7.56 11.66
N ALA A 77 -10.57 -8.39 10.62
CA ALA A 77 -10.81 -9.84 10.73
C ALA A 77 -9.71 -10.54 11.54
N LEU A 78 -8.47 -10.03 11.54
CA LEU A 78 -7.34 -10.58 12.30
C LEU A 78 -7.27 -10.05 13.74
N GLY A 79 -7.96 -8.95 14.02
CA GLY A 79 -8.03 -8.35 15.36
C GLY A 79 -6.83 -7.49 15.74
N PRO A 80 -6.60 -7.27 17.07
CA PRO A 80 -5.63 -6.26 17.53
C PRO A 80 -4.16 -6.57 17.20
N ASN A 81 -3.84 -7.82 16.89
CA ASN A 81 -2.49 -8.25 16.54
C ASN A 81 -2.28 -8.38 15.02
N ALA A 82 -3.12 -7.75 14.21
CA ALA A 82 -2.94 -7.71 12.78
C ALA A 82 -1.58 -7.08 12.42
N PRO A 83 -0.74 -7.76 11.62
CA PRO A 83 0.63 -7.33 11.38
C PRO A 83 0.76 -6.17 10.38
N LEU A 84 -0.31 -5.80 9.68
CA LEU A 84 -0.35 -4.70 8.71
C LEU A 84 -1.45 -3.72 9.14
N ARG A 85 -1.07 -2.45 9.29
CA ARG A 85 -1.95 -1.31 9.56
C ARG A 85 -1.64 -0.19 8.58
N ASP A 86 -2.61 0.68 8.38
CA ASP A 86 -2.47 1.83 7.50
C ASP A 86 -1.73 1.47 6.18
N PRO A 87 -2.20 0.44 5.41
CA PRO A 87 -1.53 0.00 4.20
C PRO A 87 -1.54 1.13 3.17
N ASP A 88 -0.36 1.47 2.67
CA ASP A 88 -0.17 2.52 1.68
C ASP A 88 0.22 1.93 0.32
N ASN A 89 1.47 1.58 0.12
CA ASN A 89 1.96 1.10 -1.17
C ASN A 89 2.00 -0.43 -1.26
N VAL A 90 1.77 -0.96 -2.44
CA VAL A 90 1.79 -2.40 -2.71
C VAL A 90 2.67 -2.72 -3.92
N THR A 91 3.43 -3.80 -3.85
CA THR A 91 4.16 -4.39 -4.98
C THR A 91 4.08 -5.91 -4.93
N VAL A 92 4.36 -6.57 -6.04
CA VAL A 92 4.40 -8.03 -6.16
C VAL A 92 5.78 -8.45 -6.64
N ALA A 93 6.42 -9.33 -5.87
CA ALA A 93 7.69 -9.93 -6.25
C ALA A 93 7.53 -10.90 -7.43
N PRO A 94 8.61 -11.23 -8.15
CA PRO A 94 8.58 -12.27 -9.19
C PRO A 94 8.15 -13.65 -8.69
N SER A 95 8.24 -13.91 -7.38
CA SER A 95 7.72 -15.13 -6.73
C SER A 95 6.19 -15.18 -6.62
N GLY A 96 5.49 -14.04 -6.82
CA GLY A 96 4.07 -13.88 -6.58
C GLY A 96 3.72 -13.45 -5.16
N ASP A 97 4.70 -13.34 -4.27
CA ASP A 97 4.51 -12.80 -2.92
C ASP A 97 4.24 -11.28 -2.99
N ILE A 98 3.31 -10.80 -2.17
CA ILE A 98 2.86 -9.40 -2.16
C ILE A 98 3.52 -8.69 -1.00
N TYR A 99 4.07 -7.51 -1.24
CA TYR A 99 4.67 -6.65 -0.23
C TYR A 99 3.88 -5.37 -0.11
N VAL A 100 3.55 -5.00 1.13
CA VAL A 100 2.74 -3.82 1.45
C VAL A 100 3.49 -2.96 2.44
N ALA A 101 3.72 -1.72 2.07
CA ALA A 101 4.31 -0.72 2.93
C ALA A 101 3.24 -0.07 3.81
N GLU A 102 3.61 0.27 5.03
CA GLU A 102 2.75 0.95 6.00
C GLU A 102 3.06 2.45 6.09
N ASP A 103 2.00 3.24 6.22
CA ASP A 103 2.05 4.62 6.71
C ASP A 103 1.66 4.64 8.20
N ALA A 104 2.35 3.82 9.00
CA ALA A 104 2.10 3.64 10.43
C ALA A 104 3.36 3.88 11.26
N ASP A 105 3.20 4.09 12.57
CA ASP A 105 4.29 4.45 13.49
C ASP A 105 5.39 3.40 13.61
N ASP A 106 5.13 2.15 13.28
CA ASP A 106 6.08 1.04 13.40
C ASP A 106 6.87 0.76 12.12
N LEU A 107 6.58 1.48 11.03
CA LEU A 107 7.36 1.51 9.78
C LEU A 107 7.73 0.14 9.28
N GLN A 108 6.73 -0.63 8.89
CA GLN A 108 6.92 -1.98 8.40
C GLN A 108 6.67 -2.09 6.89
N LEU A 109 7.41 -3.00 6.28
CA LEU A 109 7.03 -3.65 5.05
C LEU A 109 6.50 -5.04 5.41
N VAL A 110 5.25 -5.31 5.08
CA VAL A 110 4.57 -6.56 5.44
C VAL A 110 4.44 -7.45 4.22
N LEU A 111 4.83 -8.70 4.37
CA LEU A 111 4.70 -9.76 3.38
C LEU A 111 3.32 -10.42 3.49
N LEU A 112 2.57 -10.45 2.41
CA LEU A 112 1.39 -11.29 2.23
C LEU A 112 1.75 -12.43 1.27
N ALA A 113 1.80 -13.65 1.79
CA ALA A 113 2.19 -14.82 1.03
C ALA A 113 1.18 -15.95 1.16
N GLU A 114 1.16 -16.86 0.20
CA GLU A 114 0.38 -18.09 0.32
C GLU A 114 1.25 -19.21 0.86
N ARG A 115 0.81 -19.85 1.92
CA ARG A 115 1.50 -20.98 2.55
C ARG A 115 0.50 -22.08 2.86
N ASN A 116 0.71 -23.27 2.29
CA ASN A 116 -0.16 -24.43 2.49
C ASN A 116 -1.65 -24.19 2.19
N GLY A 117 -1.94 -23.39 1.16
CA GLY A 117 -3.30 -23.04 0.76
C GLY A 117 -3.99 -21.99 1.67
N ALA A 118 -3.24 -21.34 2.54
CA ALA A 118 -3.71 -20.23 3.37
C ALA A 118 -2.85 -18.99 3.14
N ARG A 119 -3.50 -17.83 3.12
CA ARG A 119 -2.78 -16.55 3.09
C ARG A 119 -2.28 -16.22 4.49
N VAL A 120 -1.02 -15.86 4.57
CA VAL A 120 -0.35 -15.44 5.79
C VAL A 120 0.18 -14.01 5.61
N ALA A 121 0.13 -13.24 6.67
CA ALA A 121 0.72 -11.91 6.74
C ALA A 121 1.80 -11.90 7.82
N ALA A 122 2.98 -11.37 7.50
CA ALA A 122 4.09 -11.28 8.45
C ALA A 122 4.95 -10.06 8.16
N PRO A 123 5.48 -9.37 9.19
CA PRO A 123 6.50 -8.35 9.00
C PRO A 123 7.71 -8.93 8.24
N PHE A 124 8.12 -8.23 7.20
CA PHE A 124 9.30 -8.58 6.39
C PHE A 124 10.49 -7.68 6.74
N LEU A 125 10.26 -6.38 6.80
CA LEU A 125 11.25 -5.38 7.18
C LEU A 125 10.60 -4.42 8.18
N GLN A 126 11.37 -3.96 9.16
CA GLN A 126 10.96 -2.89 10.07
C GLN A 126 12.11 -1.93 10.28
N LEU A 127 11.83 -0.64 10.19
CA LEU A 127 12.80 0.42 10.45
C LEU A 127 12.59 0.99 11.85
N PHE A 128 13.56 0.77 12.73
CA PHE A 128 13.48 1.22 14.12
C PHE A 128 14.01 2.65 14.30
N GLY A 129 13.38 3.42 15.20
CA GLY A 129 13.85 4.76 15.57
C GLY A 129 13.54 5.83 14.52
N HIS A 130 12.52 5.62 13.73
CA HIS A 130 12.08 6.52 12.65
C HIS A 130 10.66 7.06 12.85
N GLY A 131 10.19 7.21 14.10
CA GLY A 131 8.88 7.78 14.37
C GLY A 131 8.62 9.07 13.57
N GLY A 132 7.43 9.21 12.99
CA GLY A 132 7.11 10.27 12.06
C GLY A 132 7.85 10.15 10.73
N SER A 133 7.95 8.95 10.19
CA SER A 133 8.42 8.63 8.84
C SER A 133 7.46 7.64 8.22
N GLU A 134 7.62 7.35 6.95
CA GLU A 134 6.79 6.45 6.17
C GLU A 134 7.67 5.58 5.28
N ILE A 135 7.33 4.29 5.12
CA ILE A 135 7.91 3.44 4.09
C ILE A 135 7.02 3.52 2.86
N ALA A 136 7.62 3.84 1.71
CA ALA A 136 6.85 4.06 0.49
C ALA A 136 7.53 3.47 -0.75
N GLY A 137 6.72 3.15 -1.74
CA GLY A 137 7.15 2.81 -3.08
C GLY A 137 8.03 1.56 -3.20
N PRO A 138 7.74 0.44 -2.51
CA PRO A 138 8.51 -0.79 -2.66
C PRO A 138 8.52 -1.24 -4.12
N ALA A 139 9.73 -1.55 -4.63
CA ALA A 139 9.90 -1.98 -6.01
C ALA A 139 11.03 -3.00 -6.13
N PHE A 140 10.84 -4.02 -6.96
CA PHE A 140 11.88 -5.00 -7.26
C PHE A 140 12.59 -4.68 -8.58
N THR A 141 13.88 -5.04 -8.67
CA THR A 141 14.54 -5.15 -9.96
C THR A 141 13.84 -6.20 -10.84
N PRO A 142 13.95 -6.10 -12.16
CA PRO A 142 13.30 -7.06 -13.07
C PRO A 142 13.70 -8.52 -12.83
N ASP A 143 14.88 -8.77 -12.31
CA ASP A 143 15.37 -10.11 -11.94
C ASP A 143 14.97 -10.54 -10.53
N GLY A 144 14.31 -9.66 -9.77
CA GLY A 144 13.87 -9.91 -8.40
C GLY A 144 14.99 -10.01 -7.36
N SER A 145 16.23 -9.67 -7.72
CA SER A 145 17.39 -9.83 -6.84
C SER A 145 17.54 -8.72 -5.82
N THR A 146 16.97 -7.56 -6.08
CA THR A 146 17.05 -6.39 -5.22
C THR A 146 15.69 -5.74 -5.08
N MET A 147 15.35 -5.38 -3.86
CA MET A 147 14.19 -4.56 -3.54
C MET A 147 14.66 -3.17 -3.15
N PHE A 148 13.93 -2.17 -3.58
CA PHE A 148 14.12 -0.77 -3.20
C PHE A 148 12.89 -0.30 -2.43
N ASP A 149 13.15 0.46 -1.36
CA ASP A 149 12.12 1.15 -0.58
C ASP A 149 12.55 2.58 -0.33
N ALA A 150 11.58 3.48 -0.19
CA ALA A 150 11.85 4.86 0.21
C ALA A 150 11.42 5.06 1.67
N VAL A 151 12.29 5.71 2.45
CA VAL A 151 11.90 6.32 3.72
C VAL A 151 11.54 7.76 3.40
N GLN A 152 10.24 8.09 3.44
CA GLN A 152 9.76 9.44 3.16
C GLN A 152 9.35 10.16 4.43
N HIS A 153 9.28 11.47 4.38
CA HIS A 153 8.90 12.36 5.49
C HIS A 153 9.66 12.11 6.82
N PRO A 154 10.99 11.77 6.83
CA PRO A 154 11.66 11.47 8.07
C PRO A 154 11.57 12.63 9.05
N ALA A 155 11.09 12.36 10.26
CA ALA A 155 10.91 13.34 11.33
C ALA A 155 9.76 14.35 11.09
N GLU A 156 8.72 14.00 10.31
CA GLU A 156 7.61 14.93 10.05
C GLU A 156 6.86 15.35 11.32
N ASP A 157 6.74 14.47 12.31
CA ASP A 157 6.10 14.74 13.62
C ASP A 157 7.00 15.51 14.60
N SER A 158 8.13 16.03 14.13
CA SER A 158 9.04 16.77 14.99
C SER A 158 8.46 18.11 15.40
N ALA A 159 8.58 18.43 16.68
CA ALA A 159 8.17 19.73 17.20
C ALA A 159 8.97 20.89 16.56
N SER A 160 10.19 20.64 16.11
CA SER A 160 11.03 21.62 15.41
C SER A 160 12.22 20.95 14.72
N LEU A 161 12.82 21.62 13.74
CA LEU A 161 14.05 21.18 13.11
C LEU A 161 15.26 21.10 14.05
N ALA A 162 15.21 21.82 15.17
CA ALA A 162 16.28 21.76 16.19
C ALA A 162 16.23 20.49 17.02
N ALA A 163 15.04 19.85 17.13
CA ALA A 163 14.81 18.63 17.91
C ALA A 163 14.00 17.62 17.06
N PRO A 164 14.59 17.07 15.99
CA PRO A 164 13.91 16.10 15.14
C PRO A 164 13.78 14.74 15.85
N THR A 165 12.68 14.02 15.57
CA THR A 165 12.40 12.68 16.09
C THR A 165 13.37 11.63 15.56
N THR A 166 13.92 11.87 14.36
CA THR A 166 15.02 11.10 13.76
C THR A 166 16.01 12.02 13.06
N ARG A 167 17.21 11.52 12.74
CA ARG A 167 18.20 12.20 11.90
C ARG A 167 18.60 11.33 10.70
N TRP A 168 17.65 10.58 10.23
CA TRP A 168 17.80 9.76 9.02
C TRP A 168 18.21 10.61 7.80
N PRO A 169 19.04 10.14 6.87
CA PRO A 169 19.77 8.86 6.89
C PRO A 169 21.16 8.95 7.52
N ASP A 170 21.63 10.15 7.82
CA ASP A 170 23.02 10.38 8.20
C ASP A 170 23.28 10.20 9.71
N PHE A 171 22.24 10.30 10.53
CA PHE A 171 22.30 10.25 12.01
C PHE A 171 23.31 11.23 12.62
N ARG A 172 23.50 12.38 11.99
CA ARG A 172 24.45 13.41 12.38
C ARG A 172 23.74 14.63 12.95
N ALA A 173 24.32 15.23 13.99
CA ALA A 173 23.73 16.39 14.66
C ALA A 173 23.70 17.65 13.77
N ASP A 174 24.61 17.76 12.82
CA ASP A 174 24.77 18.87 11.88
C ASP A 174 23.96 18.71 10.57
N GLN A 175 23.23 17.58 10.42
CA GLN A 175 22.42 17.31 9.24
C GLN A 175 20.95 17.32 9.58
N ALA A 176 20.14 17.91 8.69
CA ALA A 176 18.69 17.81 8.77
C ALA A 176 18.21 16.41 8.31
N PRO A 177 17.12 15.89 8.87
CA PRO A 177 16.47 14.70 8.34
C PRO A 177 16.11 14.91 6.86
N ARG A 178 16.23 13.86 6.06
CA ARG A 178 15.87 13.91 4.64
C ARG A 178 15.44 12.54 4.11
N PRO A 179 14.53 12.49 3.13
CA PRO A 179 14.17 11.24 2.48
C PRO A 179 15.38 10.53 1.88
N ALA A 180 15.34 9.21 1.85
CA ALA A 180 16.33 8.39 1.18
C ALA A 180 15.72 7.08 0.68
N VAL A 181 16.31 6.54 -0.39
CA VAL A 181 16.00 5.21 -0.90
C VAL A 181 17.02 4.24 -0.33
N VAL A 182 16.53 3.08 0.08
CA VAL A 182 17.33 1.94 0.57
C VAL A 182 17.16 0.74 -0.36
N ALA A 183 18.13 -0.20 -0.34
CA ALA A 183 18.12 -1.42 -1.14
C ALA A 183 18.76 -2.57 -0.36
#